data_51fbb2d664de199832cf4005ee16feca
#
_entry.id   51fbb2d664de199832cf4005ee16feca
#
_cell.length_a   1.000
_cell.length_b   1.000
_cell.length_c   1.000
_cell.angle_alpha   90.00
_cell.angle_beta   90.00
_cell.angle_gamma   90.00
#
_symmetry.space_group_name_H-M   'P 1'
#
loop_
_entity.id
_entity.type
_entity.pdbx_description
1 polymer ?
#
loop_
_entity_poly.entity_id
_entity_poly.type
_entity_poly.pdbx_seq_one_letter_code
_entity_poly.pdbx_strand_id
1 'polypeptide(L)'
;MVVADARFDKLSTVRSTIATGLAPVYWLGNAPYEFSDWFAGLFENKQDLQEENEDLRARLLILERRALKYAALASENNELRRLMNSSEVLDDRVIVGEVVGVSPDPFSHEIIINKGRSDGLSPGQAILDAHGLMGQVVQSSQITSRVLLVSDSSHAVPVEVVRNGLRAILLGTGDTDTLDLVHVPDTADIREGDLLVSSGLGGRFPRGYPVAEVSRISKEPGEPFVSIEATPKAQLNQSRLVLVVFPPENAAPIETDEGEGASAANVAEDASQGGQD
;
A
#
# COMPACT_ATOMS: atom_id res chain seq x y z
N MET A 1 -49.41 15.01 -89.94
CA MET A 1 -48.71 14.12 -88.99
C MET A 1 -47.61 14.87 -88.23
N VAL A 2 -47.88 16.09 -87.70
CA VAL A 2 -46.84 16.94 -87.03
C VAL A 2 -47.40 17.57 -85.75
N VAL A 3 -48.55 17.15 -85.26
CA VAL A 3 -49.20 17.74 -83.98
C VAL A 3 -49.11 16.86 -82.77
N ALA A 4 -48.55 15.63 -82.87
CA ALA A 4 -48.47 14.69 -81.75
C ALA A 4 -47.16 14.79 -80.90
N ASP A 5 -46.13 15.46 -81.50
CA ASP A 5 -44.78 15.44 -80.83
C ASP A 5 -44.58 16.53 -79.79
N ALA A 6 -45.40 17.60 -79.80
CA ALA A 6 -45.28 18.73 -78.87
C ALA A 6 -45.90 18.51 -77.50
N ARG A 7 -46.62 17.39 -77.29
CA ARG A 7 -47.24 17.07 -76.02
C ARG A 7 -46.44 16.11 -75.10
N PHE A 8 -45.47 15.39 -75.72
CA PHE A 8 -44.61 14.47 -74.93
C PHE A 8 -43.42 15.14 -74.27
N ASP A 9 -42.98 16.28 -74.78
CA ASP A 9 -41.83 17.00 -74.22
C ASP A 9 -42.16 17.71 -72.87
N LYS A 10 -43.45 18.07 -72.69
CA LYS A 10 -43.89 18.67 -71.42
C LYS A 10 -44.02 17.64 -70.26
N LEU A 11 -44.15 16.36 -70.56
CA LEU A 11 -44.21 15.29 -69.54
C LEU A 11 -42.83 14.89 -69.02
N SER A 12 -41.78 15.07 -69.79
CA SER A 12 -40.41 14.83 -69.40
C SER A 12 -39.92 15.86 -68.35
N THR A 13 -40.32 17.14 -68.58
CA THR A 13 -39.99 18.26 -67.68
C THR A 13 -40.72 18.16 -66.32
N VAL A 14 -41.98 17.72 -66.36
CA VAL A 14 -42.77 17.49 -65.10
C VAL A 14 -42.20 16.31 -64.31
N ARG A 15 -41.71 15.26 -64.99
CA ARG A 15 -41.11 14.09 -64.34
C ARG A 15 -39.74 14.40 -63.69
N SER A 16 -38.94 15.28 -64.32
CA SER A 16 -37.65 15.71 -63.76
C SER A 16 -37.80 16.63 -62.54
N THR A 17 -38.80 17.54 -62.59
CA THR A 17 -39.10 18.44 -61.44
C THR A 17 -39.66 17.70 -60.19
N ILE A 18 -40.50 16.68 -60.47
CA ILE A 18 -41.01 15.84 -59.32
C ILE A 18 -39.89 14.97 -58.73
N ALA A 19 -38.98 14.43 -59.55
CA ALA A 19 -37.84 13.64 -59.07
C ALA A 19 -36.85 14.48 -58.24
N THR A 20 -36.62 15.75 -58.61
CA THR A 20 -35.74 16.67 -57.89
C THR A 20 -36.38 17.17 -56.56
N GLY A 21 -37.72 17.29 -56.51
CA GLY A 21 -38.45 17.69 -55.31
C GLY A 21 -38.59 16.58 -54.25
N LEU A 22 -38.50 15.31 -54.68
CA LEU A 22 -38.56 14.15 -53.76
C LEU A 22 -37.19 13.68 -53.26
N ALA A 23 -36.08 14.16 -53.83
CA ALA A 23 -34.71 13.81 -53.42
C ALA A 23 -34.44 14.09 -51.95
N PRO A 24 -34.87 15.22 -51.33
CA PRO A 24 -34.65 15.45 -49.91
C PRO A 24 -35.48 14.50 -49.00
N VAL A 25 -36.64 14.01 -49.46
CA VAL A 25 -37.49 13.09 -48.68
C VAL A 25 -36.87 11.68 -48.64
N TYR A 26 -36.22 11.24 -49.72
CA TYR A 26 -35.48 9.97 -49.72
C TYR A 26 -34.24 10.05 -48.88
N TRP A 27 -33.63 11.22 -48.72
CA TRP A 27 -32.47 11.42 -47.85
C TRP A 27 -32.85 11.43 -46.35
N LEU A 28 -34.04 11.95 -46.02
CA LEU A 28 -34.59 11.89 -44.66
C LEU A 28 -35.04 10.46 -44.25
N GLY A 29 -35.47 9.63 -45.21
CA GLY A 29 -35.91 8.25 -44.93
C GLY A 29 -34.80 7.24 -44.76
N ASN A 30 -33.59 7.58 -45.23
CA ASN A 30 -32.38 6.77 -45.13
C ASN A 30 -31.31 7.41 -44.21
N ALA A 31 -31.71 8.29 -43.29
CA ALA A 31 -30.82 8.70 -42.22
C ALA A 31 -30.37 7.44 -41.45
N PRO A 32 -29.10 7.10 -41.46
CA PRO A 32 -28.62 5.85 -40.88
C PRO A 32 -28.96 5.84 -39.39
N TYR A 33 -29.43 4.72 -38.91
CA TYR A 33 -29.68 4.43 -37.46
C TYR A 33 -28.48 4.75 -36.57
N GLU A 34 -27.30 4.94 -37.14
CA GLU A 34 -26.05 5.35 -36.48
C GLU A 34 -26.16 6.74 -35.80
N PHE A 35 -27.05 7.63 -36.27
CA PHE A 35 -27.27 8.92 -35.58
C PHE A 35 -28.03 8.79 -34.29
N SER A 36 -28.91 7.81 -34.16
CA SER A 36 -29.63 7.55 -32.92
C SER A 36 -28.73 6.93 -31.83
N ASP A 37 -27.81 6.07 -32.26
CA ASP A 37 -26.87 5.42 -31.34
C ASP A 37 -25.78 6.38 -30.83
N TRP A 38 -25.37 7.34 -31.74
CA TRP A 38 -24.43 8.39 -31.31
C TRP A 38 -25.05 9.38 -30.30
N PHE A 39 -26.33 9.75 -30.48
CA PHE A 39 -27.05 10.58 -29.51
C PHE A 39 -27.38 9.82 -28.24
N ALA A 40 -27.74 8.54 -28.30
CA ALA A 40 -27.97 7.72 -27.12
C ALA A 40 -26.71 7.58 -26.25
N GLY A 41 -25.54 7.32 -26.88
CA GLY A 41 -24.27 7.22 -26.17
C GLY A 41 -23.81 8.53 -25.48
N LEU A 42 -24.22 9.70 -25.97
CA LEU A 42 -23.93 10.99 -25.32
C LEU A 42 -24.80 11.22 -24.05
N PHE A 43 -25.97 10.65 -23.99
CA PHE A 43 -26.86 10.76 -22.84
C PHE A 43 -26.57 9.69 -21.78
N GLU A 44 -26.23 8.45 -22.17
CA GLU A 44 -25.80 7.39 -21.26
C GLU A 44 -24.53 7.80 -20.50
N ASN A 45 -23.50 8.26 -21.20
CA ASN A 45 -22.26 8.73 -20.57
C ASN A 45 -22.49 9.87 -19.54
N LYS A 46 -23.51 10.68 -19.70
CA LYS A 46 -23.80 11.79 -18.80
C LYS A 46 -24.52 11.34 -17.53
N GLN A 47 -25.38 10.33 -17.63
CA GLN A 47 -26.04 9.74 -16.48
C GLN A 47 -25.07 8.89 -15.64
N ASP A 48 -24.26 8.06 -16.31
CA ASP A 48 -23.24 7.24 -15.64
C ASP A 48 -22.21 8.11 -14.88
N LEU A 49 -21.76 9.22 -15.50
CA LEU A 49 -20.88 10.19 -14.85
C LEU A 49 -21.55 10.93 -13.67
N GLN A 50 -22.86 11.16 -13.73
CA GLN A 50 -23.58 11.75 -12.62
C GLN A 50 -23.74 10.77 -11.46
N GLU A 51 -24.10 9.51 -11.74
CA GLU A 51 -24.17 8.45 -10.75
C GLU A 51 -22.82 8.18 -10.10
N GLU A 52 -21.74 8.11 -10.89
CA GLU A 52 -20.38 7.98 -10.36
C GLU A 52 -19.98 9.17 -9.48
N ASN A 53 -20.33 10.39 -9.89
CA ASN A 53 -20.06 11.60 -9.10
C ASN A 53 -20.84 11.61 -7.77
N GLU A 54 -22.08 11.15 -7.78
CA GLU A 54 -22.91 11.01 -6.56
C GLU A 54 -22.36 9.91 -5.65
N ASP A 55 -21.94 8.76 -6.20
CA ASP A 55 -21.33 7.68 -5.43
C ASP A 55 -19.99 8.12 -4.82
N LEU A 56 -19.13 8.79 -5.60
CA LEU A 56 -17.89 9.36 -5.10
C LEU A 56 -18.12 10.38 -3.98
N ARG A 57 -19.12 11.26 -4.11
CA ARG A 57 -19.49 12.21 -3.05
C ARG A 57 -20.00 11.51 -1.81
N ALA A 58 -20.81 10.48 -1.96
CA ALA A 58 -21.29 9.68 -0.85
C ALA A 58 -20.15 8.98 -0.11
N ARG A 59 -19.20 8.40 -0.85
CA ARG A 59 -17.98 7.80 -0.28
C ARG A 59 -17.12 8.84 0.44
N LEU A 60 -16.99 10.02 -0.14
CA LEU A 60 -16.22 11.12 0.44
C LEU A 60 -16.83 11.55 1.78
N LEU A 61 -18.14 11.73 1.87
CA LEU A 61 -18.85 12.02 3.12
C LEU A 61 -18.67 10.93 4.18
N ILE A 62 -18.68 9.65 3.78
CA ILE A 62 -18.43 8.54 4.70
C ILE A 62 -17.00 8.57 5.22
N LEU A 63 -16.02 8.85 4.36
CA LEU A 63 -14.61 8.95 4.73
C LEU A 63 -14.35 10.15 5.64
N GLU A 64 -14.92 11.32 5.33
CA GLU A 64 -14.83 12.52 6.17
C GLU A 64 -15.42 12.26 7.56
N ARG A 65 -16.59 11.62 7.64
CA ARG A 65 -17.18 11.23 8.91
C ARG A 65 -16.29 10.26 9.70
N ARG A 66 -15.65 9.29 9.03
CA ARG A 66 -14.69 8.41 9.68
C ARG A 66 -13.47 9.17 10.18
N ALA A 67 -12.92 10.07 9.36
CA ALA A 67 -11.78 10.91 9.74
C ALA A 67 -12.09 11.77 10.97
N LEU A 68 -13.26 12.41 11.03
CA LEU A 68 -13.72 13.16 12.19
C LEU A 68 -13.85 12.28 13.43
N LYS A 69 -14.36 11.07 13.28
CA LYS A 69 -14.46 10.11 14.40
C LYS A 69 -13.07 9.67 14.89
N TYR A 70 -12.13 9.42 13.97
CA TYR A 70 -10.74 9.12 14.33
C TYR A 70 -10.08 10.30 15.06
N ALA A 71 -10.27 11.52 14.58
CA ALA A 71 -9.73 12.71 15.23
C ALA A 71 -10.29 12.87 16.67
N ALA A 72 -11.59 12.64 16.87
CA ALA A 72 -12.22 12.68 18.19
C ALA A 72 -11.65 11.60 19.11
N LEU A 73 -11.54 10.34 18.65
CA LEU A 73 -10.97 9.24 19.43
C LEU A 73 -9.48 9.46 19.74
N ALA A 74 -8.72 10.01 18.80
CA ALA A 74 -7.31 10.37 19.03
C ALA A 74 -7.18 11.46 20.11
N SER A 75 -8.04 12.48 20.07
CA SER A 75 -8.08 13.53 21.09
C SER A 75 -8.43 12.97 22.47
N GLU A 76 -9.44 12.10 22.56
CA GLU A 76 -9.83 11.43 23.81
C GLU A 76 -8.70 10.52 24.34
N ASN A 77 -8.05 9.76 23.45
CA ASN A 77 -6.92 8.90 23.83
C ASN A 77 -5.74 9.73 24.34
N ASN A 78 -5.43 10.87 23.69
CA ASN A 78 -4.39 11.79 24.15
C ASN A 78 -4.74 12.41 25.50
N GLU A 79 -5.99 12.74 25.76
CA GLU A 79 -6.45 13.26 27.03
C GLU A 79 -6.34 12.20 28.15
N LEU A 80 -6.77 10.96 27.86
CA LEU A 80 -6.61 9.83 28.79
C LEU A 80 -5.13 9.57 29.11
N ARG A 81 -4.26 9.59 28.10
CA ARG A 81 -2.80 9.44 28.31
C ARG A 81 -2.21 10.56 29.13
N ARG A 82 -2.62 11.83 28.94
CA ARG A 82 -2.20 12.97 29.79
C ARG A 82 -2.64 12.77 31.23
N LEU A 83 -3.85 12.33 31.47
CA LEU A 83 -4.38 12.01 32.81
C LEU A 83 -3.60 10.87 33.47
N MET A 84 -3.11 9.91 32.69
CA MET A 84 -2.29 8.80 33.16
C MET A 84 -0.80 9.11 33.28
N ASN A 85 -0.37 10.38 33.09
CA ASN A 85 1.04 10.82 33.06
C ASN A 85 1.90 10.11 31.98
N SER A 86 1.29 9.57 30.94
CA SER A 86 1.97 8.93 29.81
C SER A 86 2.01 9.88 28.64
N SER A 87 3.10 10.64 28.48
CA SER A 87 3.29 11.56 27.34
C SER A 87 3.87 10.81 26.14
N GLU A 88 3.07 10.11 25.41
CA GLU A 88 3.40 9.74 24.02
C GLU A 88 2.37 10.35 23.08
N VAL A 89 2.76 11.46 22.46
CA VAL A 89 2.02 12.07 21.36
C VAL A 89 2.36 11.28 20.10
N LEU A 90 1.42 10.48 19.63
CA LEU A 90 1.48 9.84 18.31
C LEU A 90 1.05 10.87 17.26
N ASP A 91 2.01 11.67 16.82
CA ASP A 91 1.88 12.47 15.59
C ASP A 91 3.07 12.06 14.71
N ASP A 92 2.91 10.91 14.00
CA ASP A 92 3.94 10.39 13.12
C ASP A 92 4.10 11.34 11.93
N ARG A 93 5.24 12.00 11.85
CA ARG A 93 5.61 12.74 10.65
C ARG A 93 5.83 11.75 9.52
N VAL A 94 5.16 11.96 8.38
CA VAL A 94 5.27 11.10 7.20
C VAL A 94 5.70 11.89 5.97
N ILE A 95 6.48 11.26 5.08
CA ILE A 95 6.76 11.79 3.74
C ILE A 95 6.42 10.72 2.70
N VAL A 96 6.02 11.17 1.51
CA VAL A 96 5.73 10.28 0.37
C VAL A 96 7.01 10.05 -0.41
N GLY A 97 7.32 8.79 -0.69
CA GLY A 97 8.37 8.34 -1.60
C GLY A 97 7.80 7.53 -2.76
N GLU A 98 8.60 7.35 -3.79
CA GLU A 98 8.27 6.53 -4.96
C GLU A 98 9.30 5.40 -5.08
N VAL A 99 8.85 4.19 -5.38
CA VAL A 99 9.70 3.04 -5.68
C VAL A 99 10.31 3.25 -7.06
N VAL A 100 11.64 3.37 -7.12
CA VAL A 100 12.40 3.62 -8.36
C VAL A 100 13.18 2.41 -8.84
N GLY A 101 13.25 1.35 -8.03
CA GLY A 101 13.95 0.11 -8.39
C GLY A 101 13.69 -1.02 -7.40
N VAL A 102 14.04 -2.22 -7.85
CA VAL A 102 14.02 -3.44 -7.04
C VAL A 102 15.42 -4.04 -7.06
N SER A 103 15.84 -4.65 -5.96
CA SER A 103 17.12 -5.35 -5.91
C SER A 103 17.19 -6.49 -6.94
N PRO A 104 18.28 -6.64 -7.69
CA PRO A 104 18.45 -7.76 -8.60
C PRO A 104 18.80 -9.07 -7.89
N ASP A 105 19.05 -9.05 -6.58
CA ASP A 105 19.34 -10.23 -5.79
C ASP A 105 18.05 -11.03 -5.52
N PRO A 106 17.93 -12.26 -6.04
CA PRO A 106 16.74 -13.08 -5.86
C PRO A 106 16.55 -13.59 -4.43
N PHE A 107 17.57 -13.49 -3.58
CA PHE A 107 17.52 -13.92 -2.18
C PHE A 107 17.23 -12.77 -1.20
N SER A 108 17.26 -11.54 -1.69
CA SER A 108 17.01 -10.34 -0.88
C SER A 108 15.80 -9.59 -1.42
N HIS A 109 14.76 -9.46 -0.62
CA HIS A 109 13.58 -8.69 -0.95
C HIS A 109 13.77 -7.22 -0.59
N GLU A 110 14.50 -6.49 -1.44
CA GLU A 110 14.77 -5.07 -1.27
C GLU A 110 14.22 -4.23 -2.41
N ILE A 111 13.72 -3.05 -2.07
CA ILE A 111 13.34 -2.00 -3.02
C ILE A 111 14.17 -0.75 -2.80
N ILE A 112 14.26 0.09 -3.84
CA ILE A 112 14.92 1.39 -3.80
C ILE A 112 13.87 2.46 -3.95
N ILE A 113 13.88 3.45 -3.04
CA ILE A 113 12.97 4.60 -3.08
C ILE A 113 13.73 5.89 -3.40
N ASN A 114 13.03 6.88 -4.02
CA ASN A 114 13.57 8.17 -4.43
C ASN A 114 13.66 9.19 -3.27
N LYS A 115 13.88 8.71 -2.06
CA LYS A 115 14.06 9.52 -0.86
C LYS A 115 15.31 9.09 -0.13
N GLY A 116 16.10 10.06 0.35
CA GLY A 116 17.39 9.80 0.97
C GLY A 116 17.65 10.68 2.20
N ARG A 117 18.94 10.79 2.57
CA ARG A 117 19.35 11.64 3.71
C ARG A 117 19.01 13.10 3.53
N SER A 118 18.97 13.61 2.28
CA SER A 118 18.52 15.00 2.00
C SER A 118 17.06 15.23 2.38
N ASP A 119 16.25 14.18 2.41
CA ASP A 119 14.85 14.22 2.83
C ASP A 119 14.68 13.86 4.32
N GLY A 120 15.79 13.59 5.03
CA GLY A 120 15.80 13.22 6.44
C GLY A 120 15.69 11.72 6.70
N LEU A 121 15.90 10.86 5.69
CA LEU A 121 15.85 9.42 5.90
C LEU A 121 17.10 8.88 6.56
N SER A 122 16.88 7.98 7.51
CA SER A 122 17.91 7.22 8.22
C SER A 122 17.54 5.73 8.29
N PRO A 123 18.54 4.84 8.42
CA PRO A 123 18.25 3.43 8.68
C PRO A 123 17.35 3.25 9.90
N GLY A 124 16.47 2.26 9.84
CA GLY A 124 15.53 1.94 10.91
C GLY A 124 14.13 2.51 10.73
N GLN A 125 13.91 3.45 9.80
CA GLN A 125 12.59 4.02 9.56
C GLN A 125 11.66 3.02 8.85
N ALA A 126 10.39 3.02 9.29
CA ALA A 126 9.35 2.16 8.72
C ALA A 126 8.83 2.72 7.40
N ILE A 127 8.55 1.82 6.48
CA ILE A 127 7.96 2.11 5.17
C ILE A 127 6.61 1.41 5.08
N LEU A 128 5.59 2.18 4.69
CA LEU A 128 4.23 1.69 4.50
C LEU A 128 3.74 1.93 3.07
N ASP A 129 2.78 1.13 2.68
CA ASP A 129 1.92 1.45 1.53
C ASP A 129 0.52 1.87 2.01
N ALA A 130 -0.44 1.94 1.07
CA ALA A 130 -1.82 2.30 1.39
C ALA A 130 -2.54 1.25 2.27
N HIS A 131 -2.01 0.03 2.40
CA HIS A 131 -2.66 -1.10 3.04
C HIS A 131 -1.98 -1.53 4.35
N GLY A 132 -0.66 -1.27 4.48
CA GLY A 132 0.06 -1.69 5.69
C GLY A 132 1.57 -1.50 5.63
N LEU A 133 2.25 -2.14 6.57
CA LEU A 133 3.70 -2.10 6.70
C LEU A 133 4.35 -2.89 5.56
N MET A 134 5.20 -2.21 4.79
CA MET A 134 5.90 -2.78 3.66
C MET A 134 7.32 -3.24 4.00
N GLY A 135 8.00 -2.51 4.89
CA GLY A 135 9.39 -2.82 5.24
C GLY A 135 10.05 -1.76 6.10
N GLN A 136 11.37 -1.78 6.09
CA GLN A 136 12.23 -0.88 6.86
C GLN A 136 13.41 -0.38 6.02
N VAL A 137 13.81 0.88 6.18
CA VAL A 137 15.03 1.43 5.60
C VAL A 137 16.24 0.76 6.21
N VAL A 138 17.04 0.07 5.40
CA VAL A 138 18.30 -0.56 5.82
C VAL A 138 19.52 0.27 5.48
N GLN A 139 19.44 1.04 4.39
CA GLN A 139 20.52 1.93 3.98
C GLN A 139 19.96 3.18 3.34
N SER A 140 20.54 4.35 3.67
CA SER A 140 20.17 5.63 3.05
C SER A 140 21.41 6.28 2.42
N SER A 141 21.30 6.60 1.12
CA SER A 141 22.23 7.42 0.35
C SER A 141 21.77 8.88 0.37
N GLN A 142 22.43 9.78 -0.36
CA GLN A 142 22.06 11.20 -0.37
C GLN A 142 20.64 11.43 -0.88
N ILE A 143 20.22 10.76 -1.97
CA ILE A 143 18.97 10.98 -2.68
C ILE A 143 18.07 9.74 -2.79
N THR A 144 18.57 8.56 -2.42
CA THR A 144 17.82 7.29 -2.47
C THR A 144 18.06 6.49 -1.22
N SER A 145 17.14 5.57 -0.90
CA SER A 145 17.29 4.63 0.21
C SER A 145 16.89 3.22 -0.20
N ARG A 146 17.57 2.23 0.38
CA ARG A 146 17.21 0.81 0.27
C ARG A 146 16.30 0.43 1.43
N VAL A 147 15.26 -0.29 1.09
CA VAL A 147 14.21 -0.75 2.01
C VAL A 147 14.17 -2.26 1.94
N LEU A 148 14.34 -2.92 3.06
CA LEU A 148 14.15 -4.35 3.23
C LEU A 148 12.66 -4.61 3.46
N LEU A 149 12.06 -5.45 2.63
CA LEU A 149 10.64 -5.78 2.72
C LEU A 149 10.35 -6.74 3.88
N VAL A 150 9.12 -6.74 4.38
CA VAL A 150 8.68 -7.66 5.46
C VAL A 150 8.71 -9.13 5.04
N SER A 151 8.70 -9.41 3.74
CA SER A 151 8.80 -10.75 3.16
C SER A 151 10.23 -11.32 3.13
N ASP A 152 11.26 -10.49 3.34
CA ASP A 152 12.64 -10.97 3.37
C ASP A 152 12.88 -11.89 4.57
N SER A 153 13.58 -13.01 4.34
CA SER A 153 13.82 -14.03 5.39
C SER A 153 14.69 -13.55 6.55
N SER A 154 15.42 -12.44 6.38
CA SER A 154 16.18 -11.80 7.44
C SER A 154 15.39 -10.73 8.21
N HIS A 155 14.16 -10.43 7.78
CA HIS A 155 13.33 -9.38 8.37
C HIS A 155 12.40 -9.93 9.46
N ALA A 156 12.38 -9.25 10.60
CA ALA A 156 11.54 -9.58 11.74
C ALA A 156 10.75 -8.35 12.21
N VAL A 157 9.45 -8.50 12.35
CA VAL A 157 8.55 -7.45 12.84
C VAL A 157 7.86 -7.90 14.13
N PRO A 158 8.04 -7.17 15.25
CA PRO A 158 7.25 -7.41 16.44
C PRO A 158 5.81 -6.94 16.21
N VAL A 159 4.86 -7.87 16.34
CA VAL A 159 3.43 -7.63 16.10
C VAL A 159 2.58 -7.89 17.33
N GLU A 160 1.36 -7.36 17.32
CA GLU A 160 0.32 -7.71 18.27
C GLU A 160 -0.98 -8.04 17.53
N VAL A 161 -1.73 -9.01 18.06
CA VAL A 161 -3.06 -9.37 17.56
C VAL A 161 -4.05 -8.32 18.03
N VAL A 162 -4.77 -7.68 17.11
CA VAL A 162 -5.71 -6.58 17.42
C VAL A 162 -6.82 -7.04 18.37
N ARG A 163 -7.30 -8.29 18.25
CA ARG A 163 -8.43 -8.82 19.00
C ARG A 163 -8.15 -8.97 20.50
N ASN A 164 -6.96 -9.40 20.88
CA ASN A 164 -6.65 -9.75 22.28
C ASN A 164 -5.32 -9.15 22.80
N GLY A 165 -4.57 -8.39 21.96
CA GLY A 165 -3.29 -7.79 22.35
C GLY A 165 -2.14 -8.78 22.51
N LEU A 166 -2.28 -10.04 22.06
CA LEU A 166 -1.23 -11.03 22.12
C LEU A 166 -0.06 -10.60 21.23
N ARG A 167 1.15 -10.64 21.79
CA ARG A 167 2.38 -10.23 21.11
C ARG A 167 3.12 -11.44 20.58
N ALA A 168 3.66 -11.29 19.36
CA ALA A 168 4.45 -12.29 18.68
C ALA A 168 5.48 -11.64 17.76
N ILE A 169 6.31 -12.44 17.11
CA ILE A 169 7.27 -11.98 16.11
C ILE A 169 6.85 -12.56 14.76
N LEU A 170 6.72 -11.69 13.78
CA LEU A 170 6.44 -12.06 12.39
C LEU A 170 7.76 -12.04 11.60
N LEU A 171 8.07 -13.16 10.94
CA LEU A 171 9.26 -13.34 10.11
C LEU A 171 8.88 -13.39 8.65
N GLY A 172 9.72 -12.84 7.79
CA GLY A 172 9.66 -13.09 6.35
C GLY A 172 10.09 -14.51 6.01
N THR A 173 9.48 -15.09 4.99
CA THR A 173 9.78 -16.46 4.52
C THR A 173 10.65 -16.47 3.26
N GLY A 174 10.89 -15.32 2.62
CA GLY A 174 11.44 -15.24 1.27
C GLY A 174 10.34 -15.42 0.19
N ASP A 175 9.08 -15.48 0.58
CA ASP A 175 7.92 -15.42 -0.30
C ASP A 175 7.16 -14.10 -0.05
N THR A 176 6.71 -13.45 -1.13
CA THR A 176 6.03 -12.15 -1.05
C THR A 176 4.62 -12.25 -0.48
N ASP A 177 4.03 -13.43 -0.47
CA ASP A 177 2.64 -13.64 -0.09
C ASP A 177 2.48 -14.34 1.26
N THR A 178 3.58 -14.84 1.83
CA THR A 178 3.56 -15.63 3.08
C THR A 178 4.58 -15.11 4.08
N LEU A 179 4.15 -14.97 5.32
CA LEU A 179 4.96 -14.63 6.49
C LEU A 179 4.72 -15.64 7.59
N ASP A 180 5.70 -15.89 8.45
CA ASP A 180 5.60 -16.83 9.57
C ASP A 180 5.51 -16.12 10.91
N LEU A 181 4.48 -16.45 11.69
CA LEU A 181 4.36 -15.98 13.06
C LEU A 181 5.00 -17.00 14.00
N VAL A 182 6.08 -16.60 14.63
CA VAL A 182 6.92 -17.51 15.44
C VAL A 182 6.78 -17.27 16.94
N HIS A 183 7.21 -18.28 17.72
CA HIS A 183 7.20 -18.26 19.21
C HIS A 183 5.80 -18.12 19.81
N VAL A 184 4.79 -18.66 19.17
CA VAL A 184 3.41 -18.68 19.68
C VAL A 184 3.16 -20.00 20.38
N PRO A 185 2.89 -19.99 21.71
CA PRO A 185 2.55 -21.20 22.44
C PRO A 185 1.26 -21.85 21.93
N ASP A 186 1.12 -23.15 22.07
CA ASP A 186 -0.09 -23.89 21.70
C ASP A 186 -1.36 -23.48 22.47
N THR A 187 -1.17 -22.86 23.63
CA THR A 187 -2.23 -22.30 24.50
C THR A 187 -2.70 -20.91 24.08
N ALA A 188 -2.04 -20.28 23.12
CA ALA A 188 -2.38 -18.94 22.69
C ALA A 188 -3.72 -18.88 21.93
N ASP A 189 -4.54 -17.87 22.21
CA ASP A 189 -5.79 -17.62 21.48
C ASP A 189 -5.50 -16.79 20.23
N ILE A 190 -5.12 -17.48 19.14
CA ILE A 190 -4.99 -16.93 17.79
C ILE A 190 -5.93 -17.68 16.87
N ARG A 191 -6.54 -16.96 15.91
CA ARG A 191 -7.52 -17.48 14.97
C ARG A 191 -7.19 -17.04 13.55
N GLU A 192 -7.55 -17.85 12.59
CA GLU A 192 -7.54 -17.44 11.19
C GLU A 192 -8.42 -16.20 11.00
N GLY A 193 -7.91 -15.23 10.22
CA GLY A 193 -8.51 -13.91 10.05
C GLY A 193 -8.14 -12.87 11.10
N ASP A 194 -7.34 -13.22 12.12
CA ASP A 194 -6.84 -12.22 13.07
C ASP A 194 -5.91 -11.23 12.39
N LEU A 195 -6.17 -9.93 12.59
CA LEU A 195 -5.32 -8.86 12.09
C LEU A 195 -4.14 -8.65 13.03
N LEU A 196 -2.94 -8.67 12.45
CA LEU A 196 -1.66 -8.39 13.09
C LEU A 196 -1.24 -6.96 12.80
N VAL A 197 -0.96 -6.20 13.84
CA VAL A 197 -0.45 -4.82 13.74
C VAL A 197 0.92 -4.72 14.40
N SER A 198 1.72 -3.74 14.00
CA SER A 198 3.00 -3.46 14.64
C SER A 198 2.81 -3.14 16.12
N SER A 199 3.58 -3.79 16.99
CA SER A 199 3.42 -3.66 18.44
C SER A 199 4.11 -2.43 19.02
N GLY A 200 5.00 -1.78 18.26
CA GLY A 200 5.85 -0.69 18.76
C GLY A 200 7.02 -1.12 19.63
N LEU A 201 7.20 -2.42 19.88
CA LEU A 201 8.30 -2.93 20.67
C LEU A 201 9.64 -2.68 19.98
N GLY A 202 10.64 -2.27 20.77
CA GLY A 202 11.97 -1.94 20.28
C GLY A 202 12.06 -0.59 19.55
N GLY A 203 10.95 0.18 19.45
CA GLY A 203 10.94 1.54 18.87
C GLY A 203 11.27 1.64 17.37
N ARG A 204 11.45 0.49 16.68
CA ARG A 204 11.77 0.47 15.24
C ARG A 204 10.56 0.68 14.36
N PHE A 205 9.43 0.15 14.77
CA PHE A 205 8.16 0.28 14.05
C PHE A 205 7.17 1.06 14.89
N PRO A 206 6.48 2.06 14.33
CA PRO A 206 5.43 2.74 15.05
C PRO A 206 4.29 1.76 15.34
N ARG A 207 3.62 1.95 16.49
CA ARG A 207 2.58 1.03 16.95
C ARG A 207 1.28 1.17 16.18
N GLY A 208 0.60 0.05 15.91
CA GLY A 208 -0.79 0.03 15.43
C GLY A 208 -0.95 0.02 13.91
N TYR A 209 0.15 -0.06 13.14
CA TYR A 209 0.06 -0.18 11.68
C TYR A 209 -0.22 -1.64 11.26
N PRO A 210 -1.16 -1.88 10.33
CA PRO A 210 -1.43 -3.22 9.80
C PRO A 210 -0.15 -3.83 9.20
N VAL A 211 0.13 -5.09 9.52
CA VAL A 211 1.27 -5.83 8.96
C VAL A 211 0.78 -7.01 8.14
N ALA A 212 0.00 -7.90 8.75
CA ALA A 212 -0.47 -9.12 8.11
C ALA A 212 -1.82 -9.57 8.69
N GLU A 213 -2.43 -10.56 8.04
CA GLU A 213 -3.60 -11.28 8.52
C GLU A 213 -3.29 -12.77 8.61
N VAL A 214 -3.66 -13.39 9.71
CA VAL A 214 -3.45 -14.84 9.91
C VAL A 214 -4.22 -15.62 8.86
N SER A 215 -3.52 -16.38 8.03
CA SER A 215 -4.10 -17.16 6.94
C SER A 215 -4.29 -18.62 7.27
N ARG A 216 -3.35 -19.21 8.04
CA ARG A 216 -3.40 -20.62 8.41
C ARG A 216 -2.77 -20.87 9.77
N ILE A 217 -3.34 -21.82 10.50
CA ILE A 217 -2.82 -22.28 11.79
C ILE A 217 -2.66 -23.80 11.73
N SER A 218 -1.43 -24.28 11.94
CA SER A 218 -1.11 -25.70 12.00
C SER A 218 -0.60 -26.07 13.37
N LYS A 219 -1.32 -26.99 14.06
CA LYS A 219 -0.91 -27.52 15.36
C LYS A 219 -0.41 -28.95 15.19
N GLU A 220 0.86 -29.16 15.49
CA GLU A 220 1.43 -30.51 15.49
C GLU A 220 1.39 -31.11 16.89
N PRO A 221 0.87 -32.33 17.07
CA PRO A 221 0.82 -32.95 18.39
C PRO A 221 2.22 -33.21 18.95
N GLY A 222 2.50 -32.62 20.09
CA GLY A 222 3.79 -32.77 20.79
C GLY A 222 4.77 -31.61 20.58
N GLU A 223 4.46 -30.64 19.75
CA GLU A 223 5.23 -29.40 19.62
C GLU A 223 4.72 -28.32 20.58
N PRO A 224 5.65 -27.60 21.26
CA PRO A 224 5.28 -26.55 22.23
C PRO A 224 4.82 -25.25 21.54
N PHE A 225 5.07 -25.08 20.26
CA PHE A 225 4.73 -23.91 19.49
C PHE A 225 3.86 -24.29 18.28
N VAL A 226 2.97 -23.39 17.92
CA VAL A 226 2.09 -23.51 16.76
C VAL A 226 2.77 -22.88 15.54
N SER A 227 2.72 -23.54 14.39
CA SER A 227 3.10 -22.95 13.12
C SER A 227 1.94 -22.13 12.58
N ILE A 228 2.16 -20.83 12.37
CA ILE A 228 1.13 -19.89 11.94
C ILE A 228 1.63 -19.12 10.72
N GLU A 229 0.94 -19.30 9.60
CA GLU A 229 1.16 -18.53 8.38
C GLU A 229 0.27 -17.28 8.39
N ALA A 230 0.80 -16.17 7.89
CA ALA A 230 0.08 -14.92 7.73
C ALA A 230 0.34 -14.31 6.35
N THR A 231 -0.67 -13.65 5.80
CA THR A 231 -0.57 -12.93 4.52
C THR A 231 -0.31 -11.45 4.77
N PRO A 232 0.73 -10.84 4.18
CA PRO A 232 1.01 -9.42 4.35
C PRO A 232 -0.16 -8.56 3.86
N LYS A 233 -0.45 -7.47 4.55
CA LYS A 233 -1.47 -6.51 4.12
C LYS A 233 -0.95 -5.57 3.04
N ALA A 234 0.34 -5.24 3.07
CA ALA A 234 0.99 -4.41 2.06
C ALA A 234 1.08 -5.13 0.72
N GLN A 235 0.93 -4.39 -0.37
CA GLN A 235 1.09 -4.90 -1.74
C GLN A 235 2.56 -4.84 -2.16
N LEU A 236 3.37 -5.79 -1.70
CA LEU A 236 4.83 -5.77 -1.80
C LEU A 236 5.34 -5.68 -3.25
N ASN A 237 4.59 -6.24 -4.21
CA ASN A 237 4.99 -6.32 -5.63
C ASN A 237 4.32 -5.24 -6.53
N GLN A 238 3.38 -4.45 -6.01
CA GLN A 238 2.55 -3.57 -6.85
C GLN A 238 2.58 -2.11 -6.42
N SER A 239 2.95 -1.83 -5.17
CA SER A 239 2.95 -0.47 -4.65
C SER A 239 4.05 0.38 -5.27
N ARG A 240 3.65 1.45 -5.96
CA ARG A 240 4.55 2.45 -6.54
C ARG A 240 4.87 3.58 -5.57
N LEU A 241 3.89 3.98 -4.77
CA LEU A 241 4.01 5.03 -3.78
C LEU A 241 4.09 4.44 -2.38
N VAL A 242 4.99 4.97 -1.58
CA VAL A 242 5.23 4.54 -0.20
C VAL A 242 5.25 5.74 0.73
N LEU A 243 4.91 5.49 1.99
CA LEU A 243 5.01 6.45 3.08
C LEU A 243 6.20 6.07 3.96
N VAL A 244 7.10 7.02 4.18
CA VAL A 244 8.18 6.90 5.16
C VAL A 244 7.68 7.49 6.47
N VAL A 245 7.69 6.70 7.54
CA VAL A 245 7.27 7.14 8.87
C VAL A 245 8.49 7.50 9.69
N PHE A 246 8.48 8.70 10.26
CA PHE A 246 9.53 9.15 11.16
C PHE A 246 9.13 8.76 12.58
N PRO A 247 10.03 8.15 13.35
CA PRO A 247 9.78 7.91 14.76
C PRO A 247 9.53 9.26 15.48
N PRO A 248 8.72 9.29 16.52
CA PRO A 248 8.53 10.50 17.30
C PRO A 248 9.88 11.00 17.83
N GLU A 249 10.08 12.30 17.85
CA GLU A 249 11.35 12.99 18.17
C GLU A 249 11.92 12.62 19.55
N ASN A 250 11.14 11.97 20.40
CA ASN A 250 11.51 11.50 21.74
C ASN A 250 11.89 10.00 21.82
N ALA A 251 11.95 9.26 20.70
CA ALA A 251 12.47 7.90 20.70
C ALA A 251 13.99 7.99 20.85
N ALA A 252 14.51 7.60 22.01
CA ALA A 252 15.95 7.54 22.25
C ALA A 252 16.59 6.60 21.21
N PRO A 253 17.72 6.99 20.57
CA PRO A 253 18.44 6.12 19.67
C PRO A 253 18.82 4.85 20.45
N ILE A 254 18.47 3.69 19.90
CA ILE A 254 19.03 2.43 20.40
C ILE A 254 20.48 2.44 19.94
N GLU A 255 21.41 2.78 20.84
CA GLU A 255 22.83 2.59 20.61
C GLU A 255 23.04 1.09 20.40
N THR A 256 23.27 0.70 19.16
CA THR A 256 23.83 -0.62 18.85
C THR A 256 25.23 -0.61 19.38
N ASP A 257 25.45 -1.32 20.49
CA ASP A 257 26.75 -1.58 21.10
C ASP A 257 27.58 -2.48 20.14
N GLU A 258 28.13 -1.84 19.10
CA GLU A 258 29.16 -2.41 18.24
C GLU A 258 30.53 -2.00 18.79
N GLY A 259 30.91 -2.46 19.98
CA GLY A 259 32.17 -1.99 20.53
C GLY A 259 32.79 -2.70 21.72
N GLU A 260 32.59 -3.99 21.93
CA GLU A 260 33.39 -4.72 22.93
C GLU A 260 33.94 -6.07 22.46
N GLY A 261 34.37 -6.16 21.20
CA GLY A 261 35.06 -7.34 20.66
C GLY A 261 36.57 -7.16 20.37
N ALA A 262 37.10 -5.95 20.56
CA ALA A 262 38.49 -5.67 20.09
C ALA A 262 39.51 -5.46 21.23
N SER A 263 39.15 -5.58 22.51
CA SER A 263 40.09 -5.34 23.62
C SER A 263 40.67 -6.61 24.28
N ALA A 264 40.22 -7.81 23.90
CA ALA A 264 40.74 -9.05 24.50
C ALA A 264 41.92 -9.68 23.80
N ALA A 265 42.35 -9.15 22.63
CA ALA A 265 43.47 -9.73 21.87
C ALA A 265 44.86 -9.12 22.20
N ASN A 266 44.92 -8.01 22.94
CA ASN A 266 46.22 -7.34 23.21
C ASN A 266 46.81 -7.61 24.62
N VAL A 267 46.21 -8.47 25.44
CA VAL A 267 46.78 -8.82 26.77
C VAL A 267 47.57 -10.14 26.76
N ALA A 268 47.47 -10.93 25.69
CA ALA A 268 48.15 -12.22 25.59
C ALA A 268 49.58 -12.16 24.98
N GLU A 269 50.01 -11.05 24.44
CA GLU A 269 51.34 -10.94 23.76
C GLU A 269 52.46 -10.35 24.65
N ASP A 270 52.12 -9.77 25.82
CA ASP A 270 53.11 -9.16 26.75
C ASP A 270 53.57 -10.09 27.87
N ALA A 271 53.07 -11.33 27.94
CA ALA A 271 53.47 -12.32 28.94
C ALA A 271 54.56 -13.32 28.48
N SER A 272 55.05 -13.23 27.24
CA SER A 272 56.00 -14.21 26.70
C SER A 272 57.46 -13.70 26.54
N GLN A 273 57.79 -12.47 27.02
CA GLN A 273 59.16 -11.90 26.88
C GLN A 273 59.83 -11.56 28.25
N GLY A 274 59.47 -12.19 29.32
CA GLY A 274 60.08 -11.94 30.62
C GLY A 274 60.60 -13.21 31.31
N GLY A 275 61.58 -13.95 30.69
CA GLY A 275 62.12 -15.14 31.34
C GLY A 275 63.40 -15.68 30.70
N GLN A 276 64.46 -14.87 30.62
CA GLN A 276 65.84 -15.32 30.49
C GLN A 276 66.76 -14.20 30.97
N ASP A 277 67.14 -14.32 32.25
CA ASP A 277 68.54 -14.09 32.70
C ASP A 277 68.61 -14.65 34.17
#